data_ccac0af23821a08c0b5e55726e0be401
#
_entry.id   ccac0af23821a08c0b5e55726e0be401
#
_cell.length_a   1.000
_cell.length_b   1.000
_cell.length_c   1.000
_cell.angle_alpha   90.00
_cell.angle_beta   90.00
_cell.angle_gamma   90.00
#
_symmetry.space_group_name_H-M   'P 1'
#
loop_
_entity.id
_entity.type
_entity.pdbx_description
1 polymer ?
#
loop_
_entity_poly.entity_id
_entity_poly.type
_entity_poly.pdbx_seq_one_letter_code
_entity_poly.pdbx_strand_id
1 'polypeptide(L)'
;MNFIWDKITEWLKELLVSGVVGNLSGLFDSINSQVADVAGTVGASPQAWNGSIFGMIRSLSENVMVPIAGIILTFVMCLELIQMLIDRNNMHDFDTFIFFKWIFKTFAAVLIVTNTWNIVMGVFDVAQHVVNQAAGVIIGDTAMNVSGLMDDIEARLMDMEIGSLFGLWFQSSLIGIIAWALSICIFIITYGRMIEIYMITSVAPIPMATMFNREWGQMGQNYLRSLFALGFQAFLIMVCVGIYAVLVQNISVDSDVSTALWTCIGYTVLLCFTLFKSSSVAKSIFNAH
;
A
#
# COMPACT_ATOMS: atom_id res chain seq x y z
N MET A 1 23.63 -24.42 -51.86
CA MET A 1 23.90 -23.27 -50.99
C MET A 1 22.64 -22.85 -50.19
N ASN A 2 21.45 -23.08 -50.74
CA ASN A 2 20.16 -22.72 -50.07
C ASN A 2 19.93 -23.55 -48.77
N PHE A 3 20.27 -24.84 -48.73
CA PHE A 3 20.01 -25.68 -47.56
C PHE A 3 20.69 -25.22 -46.26
N ILE A 4 21.89 -24.63 -46.33
CA ILE A 4 22.59 -24.09 -45.15
C ILE A 4 21.95 -22.76 -44.73
N TRP A 5 21.56 -21.92 -45.67
CA TRP A 5 20.85 -20.68 -45.40
C TRP A 5 19.48 -20.94 -44.78
N ASP A 6 18.74 -21.91 -45.29
CA ASP A 6 17.42 -22.28 -44.78
C ASP A 6 17.54 -22.78 -43.32
N LYS A 7 18.53 -23.60 -42.99
CA LYS A 7 18.76 -24.05 -41.60
C LYS A 7 19.19 -22.91 -40.65
N ILE A 8 20.03 -22.00 -41.13
CA ILE A 8 20.43 -20.84 -40.30
C ILE A 8 19.25 -19.94 -40.07
N THR A 9 18.42 -19.72 -41.06
CA THR A 9 17.20 -18.92 -40.96
C THR A 9 16.20 -19.53 -40.00
N GLU A 10 15.99 -20.85 -40.05
CA GLU A 10 15.11 -21.59 -39.16
C GLU A 10 15.61 -21.54 -37.70
N TRP A 11 16.90 -21.81 -37.49
CA TRP A 11 17.50 -21.69 -36.16
C TRP A 11 17.44 -20.29 -35.57
N LEU A 12 17.68 -19.23 -36.40
CA LEU A 12 17.59 -17.85 -35.96
C LEU A 12 16.14 -17.48 -35.60
N LYS A 13 15.18 -18.00 -36.37
CA LYS A 13 13.76 -17.81 -36.13
C LYS A 13 13.32 -18.44 -34.81
N GLU A 14 13.71 -19.69 -34.55
CA GLU A 14 13.45 -20.37 -33.27
C GLU A 14 14.08 -19.62 -32.08
N LEU A 15 15.30 -19.12 -32.22
CA LEU A 15 15.97 -18.34 -31.18
C LEU A 15 15.22 -17.04 -30.85
N LEU A 16 14.76 -16.31 -31.88
CA LEU A 16 14.01 -15.06 -31.70
C LEU A 16 12.62 -15.33 -31.09
N VAL A 17 11.92 -16.35 -31.57
CA VAL A 17 10.60 -16.74 -31.04
C VAL A 17 10.74 -17.17 -29.57
N SER A 18 11.66 -18.04 -29.25
CA SER A 18 11.95 -18.47 -27.88
C SER A 18 12.30 -17.27 -26.98
N GLY A 19 13.05 -16.29 -27.50
CA GLY A 19 13.35 -15.04 -26.78
C GLY A 19 12.12 -14.19 -26.49
N VAL A 20 11.23 -14.01 -27.45
CA VAL A 20 9.98 -13.26 -27.28
C VAL A 20 9.04 -13.96 -26.30
N VAL A 21 8.82 -15.27 -26.47
CA VAL A 21 7.97 -16.08 -25.59
C VAL A 21 8.54 -16.10 -24.17
N GLY A 22 9.87 -16.26 -24.02
CA GLY A 22 10.53 -16.22 -22.72
C GLY A 22 10.38 -14.87 -22.00
N ASN A 23 10.51 -13.75 -22.72
CA ASN A 23 10.30 -12.42 -22.15
C ASN A 23 8.84 -12.18 -21.72
N LEU A 24 7.87 -12.66 -22.52
CA LEU A 24 6.44 -12.58 -22.19
C LEU A 24 6.06 -13.48 -21.02
N SER A 25 6.50 -14.73 -21.01
CA SER A 25 6.27 -15.63 -19.88
C SER A 25 6.86 -15.04 -18.59
N GLY A 26 8.09 -14.54 -18.66
CA GLY A 26 8.74 -13.87 -17.52
C GLY A 26 7.98 -12.63 -17.02
N LEU A 27 7.31 -11.90 -17.92
CA LEU A 27 6.43 -10.77 -17.51
C LEU A 27 5.22 -11.28 -16.73
N PHE A 28 4.50 -12.29 -17.24
CA PHE A 28 3.30 -12.82 -16.57
C PHE A 28 3.65 -13.47 -15.23
N ASP A 29 4.77 -14.19 -15.16
CA ASP A 29 5.28 -14.75 -13.90
C ASP A 29 5.64 -13.66 -12.91
N SER A 30 6.27 -12.58 -13.41
CA SER A 30 6.56 -11.39 -12.58
C SER A 30 5.29 -10.71 -12.06
N ILE A 31 4.24 -10.59 -12.89
CA ILE A 31 2.95 -10.03 -12.47
C ILE A 31 2.32 -10.90 -11.38
N ASN A 32 2.23 -12.21 -11.60
CA ASN A 32 1.65 -13.13 -10.64
C ASN A 32 2.41 -13.13 -9.30
N SER A 33 3.75 -13.14 -9.35
CA SER A 33 4.57 -13.06 -8.15
C SER A 33 4.42 -11.72 -7.42
N GLN A 34 4.36 -10.62 -8.16
CA GLN A 34 4.19 -9.29 -7.58
C GLN A 34 2.81 -9.10 -6.92
N VAL A 35 1.73 -9.65 -7.51
CA VAL A 35 0.41 -9.66 -6.89
C VAL A 35 0.45 -10.40 -5.54
N ALA A 36 1.10 -11.57 -5.51
CA ALA A 36 1.25 -12.36 -4.29
C ALA A 36 2.15 -11.67 -3.25
N ASP A 37 3.28 -11.09 -3.68
CA ASP A 37 4.24 -10.38 -2.82
C ASP A 37 3.63 -9.12 -2.22
N VAL A 38 2.87 -8.36 -3.02
CA VAL A 38 2.14 -7.18 -2.54
C VAL A 38 1.10 -7.62 -1.52
N ALA A 39 0.31 -8.65 -1.81
CA ALA A 39 -0.69 -9.18 -0.88
C ALA A 39 -0.04 -9.61 0.45
N GLY A 40 1.08 -10.34 0.40
CA GLY A 40 1.83 -10.78 1.57
C GLY A 40 2.43 -9.62 2.37
N THR A 41 3.08 -8.66 1.69
CA THR A 41 3.79 -7.55 2.34
C THR A 41 2.83 -6.48 2.85
N VAL A 42 1.83 -6.12 2.04
CA VAL A 42 0.85 -5.08 2.37
C VAL A 42 -0.17 -5.58 3.39
N GLY A 43 -0.50 -6.89 3.34
CA GLY A 43 -1.33 -7.57 4.31
C GLY A 43 -0.62 -7.95 5.61
N ALA A 44 0.70 -7.76 5.73
CA ALA A 44 1.41 -8.04 6.97
C ALA A 44 1.11 -7.00 8.05
N SER A 45 0.93 -7.45 9.31
CA SER A 45 0.88 -6.53 10.45
C SER A 45 2.26 -5.90 10.70
N PRO A 46 2.32 -4.70 11.32
CA PRO A 46 3.60 -4.09 11.68
C PRO A 46 4.49 -5.03 12.51
N GLN A 47 3.90 -5.82 13.41
CA GLN A 47 4.62 -6.80 14.21
C GLN A 47 5.20 -7.95 13.38
N ALA A 48 4.44 -8.47 12.42
CA ALA A 48 4.86 -9.59 11.57
C ALA A 48 5.91 -9.16 10.55
N TRP A 49 5.89 -7.90 10.10
CA TRP A 49 6.82 -7.39 9.11
C TRP A 49 8.27 -7.34 9.61
N ASN A 50 8.50 -6.81 10.82
CA ASN A 50 9.82 -6.83 11.46
C ASN A 50 9.70 -6.69 12.98
N GLY A 51 9.81 -7.81 13.70
CA GLY A 51 9.67 -7.84 15.15
C GLY A 51 10.72 -7.01 15.92
N SER A 52 11.95 -6.88 15.40
CA SER A 52 13.01 -6.08 16.03
C SER A 52 12.71 -4.59 15.98
N ILE A 53 12.33 -4.10 14.78
CA ILE A 53 11.92 -2.69 14.59
C ILE A 53 10.67 -2.42 15.41
N PHE A 54 9.68 -3.30 15.36
CA PHE A 54 8.45 -3.20 16.14
C PHE A 54 8.74 -3.05 17.65
N GLY A 55 9.58 -3.92 18.22
CA GLY A 55 9.96 -3.86 19.63
C GLY A 55 10.69 -2.57 20.02
N MET A 56 11.60 -2.09 19.16
CA MET A 56 12.28 -0.81 19.34
C MET A 56 11.31 0.38 19.33
N ILE A 57 10.43 0.45 18.36
CA ILE A 57 9.44 1.55 18.21
C ILE A 57 8.44 1.53 19.36
N ARG A 58 7.99 0.34 19.77
CA ARG A 58 7.14 0.18 20.95
C ARG A 58 7.81 0.72 22.22
N SER A 59 9.06 0.33 22.47
CA SER A 59 9.82 0.82 23.61
C SER A 59 10.01 2.33 23.58
N LEU A 60 10.26 2.91 22.39
CA LEU A 60 10.35 4.36 22.22
C LEU A 60 9.00 5.05 22.52
N SER A 61 7.89 4.52 22.03
CA SER A 61 6.57 5.05 22.28
C SER A 61 6.19 4.99 23.76
N GLU A 62 6.35 3.81 24.40
CA GLU A 62 5.93 3.58 25.77
C GLU A 62 6.83 4.27 26.80
N ASN A 63 8.17 4.23 26.62
CA ASN A 63 9.11 4.71 27.62
C ASN A 63 9.53 6.17 27.45
N VAL A 64 9.39 6.74 26.24
CA VAL A 64 9.79 8.12 25.97
C VAL A 64 8.58 9.00 25.68
N MET A 65 7.71 8.58 24.75
CA MET A 65 6.63 9.43 24.27
C MET A 65 5.44 9.48 25.24
N VAL A 66 5.09 8.38 25.91
CA VAL A 66 4.00 8.36 26.92
C VAL A 66 4.29 9.29 28.10
N PRO A 67 5.48 9.33 28.72
CA PRO A 67 5.80 10.31 29.76
C PRO A 67 5.68 11.76 29.29
N ILE A 68 6.15 12.09 28.08
CA ILE A 68 6.02 13.42 27.48
C ILE A 68 4.53 13.75 27.25
N ALA A 69 3.78 12.80 26.69
CA ALA A 69 2.34 12.95 26.49
C ALA A 69 1.59 13.15 27.81
N GLY A 70 2.04 12.53 28.92
CA GLY A 70 1.49 12.74 30.27
C GLY A 70 1.66 14.17 30.75
N ILE A 71 2.81 14.80 30.51
CA ILE A 71 3.03 16.22 30.83
C ILE A 71 2.09 17.12 29.99
N ILE A 72 2.01 16.84 28.68
CA ILE A 72 1.11 17.58 27.77
C ILE A 72 -0.34 17.40 28.21
N LEU A 73 -0.74 16.16 28.52
CA LEU A 73 -2.10 15.86 28.99
C LEU A 73 -2.44 16.62 30.25
N THR A 74 -1.51 16.68 31.23
CA THR A 74 -1.72 17.44 32.46
C THR A 74 -1.99 18.91 32.15
N PHE A 75 -1.17 19.52 31.30
CA PHE A 75 -1.37 20.91 30.86
C PHE A 75 -2.72 21.10 30.15
N VAL A 76 -3.04 20.23 29.19
CA VAL A 76 -4.29 20.23 28.42
C VAL A 76 -5.51 20.10 29.33
N MET A 77 -5.47 19.22 30.33
CA MET A 77 -6.57 19.01 31.25
C MET A 77 -6.74 20.19 32.23
N CYS A 78 -5.67 20.85 32.64
CA CYS A 78 -5.73 22.09 33.40
C CYS A 78 -6.40 23.22 32.59
N LEU A 79 -6.02 23.40 31.33
CA LEU A 79 -6.66 24.38 30.45
C LEU A 79 -8.13 24.05 30.23
N GLU A 80 -8.50 22.80 30.04
CA GLU A 80 -9.88 22.36 29.87
C GLU A 80 -10.73 22.68 31.13
N LEU A 81 -10.16 22.47 32.32
CA LEU A 81 -10.84 22.84 33.57
C LEU A 81 -11.09 24.36 33.63
N ILE A 82 -10.07 25.17 33.33
CA ILE A 82 -10.19 26.63 33.30
C ILE A 82 -11.27 27.06 32.31
N GLN A 83 -11.28 26.48 31.09
CA GLN A 83 -12.30 26.81 30.09
C GLN A 83 -13.71 26.42 30.56
N MET A 84 -13.87 25.23 31.17
CA MET A 84 -15.16 24.80 31.72
C MET A 84 -15.68 25.76 32.80
N LEU A 85 -14.77 26.38 33.59
CA LEU A 85 -15.15 27.36 34.63
C LEU A 85 -15.49 28.71 34.02
N ILE A 86 -14.79 29.18 33.01
CA ILE A 86 -15.02 30.46 32.33
C ILE A 86 -16.30 30.43 31.48
N ASP A 87 -16.59 29.37 30.76
CA ASP A 87 -17.75 29.23 29.88
C ASP A 87 -19.08 29.38 30.63
N ARG A 88 -19.10 29.11 31.92
CA ARG A 88 -20.26 29.38 32.81
C ARG A 88 -20.11 30.70 33.57
N ASN A 89 -20.37 31.76 32.93
CA ASN A 89 -20.26 33.17 33.33
C ASN A 89 -20.90 33.57 34.69
N ASN A 90 -21.23 32.61 35.56
CA ASN A 90 -21.74 32.79 36.89
C ASN A 90 -20.91 32.01 37.91
N MET A 91 -19.87 32.66 38.46
CA MET A 91 -19.09 32.14 39.60
C MET A 91 -19.90 31.86 40.85
N HIS A 92 -21.22 32.11 40.85
CA HIS A 92 -22.08 31.98 42.02
C HIS A 92 -22.66 30.57 42.23
N ASP A 93 -22.76 29.76 41.18
CA ASP A 93 -23.23 28.37 41.30
C ASP A 93 -22.10 27.40 40.95
N PHE A 94 -21.37 26.99 41.98
CA PHE A 94 -20.38 25.91 41.90
C PHE A 94 -21.13 24.60 41.68
N ASP A 95 -21.37 24.24 40.40
CA ASP A 95 -22.02 22.99 40.04
C ASP A 95 -21.01 21.82 40.16
N THR A 96 -21.15 21.07 41.24
CA THR A 96 -20.33 19.88 41.54
C THR A 96 -20.27 18.92 40.33
N PHE A 97 -21.29 18.96 39.47
CA PHE A 97 -21.36 18.13 38.27
C PHE A 97 -20.25 18.45 37.24
N ILE A 98 -19.75 19.69 37.21
CA ILE A 98 -18.61 20.05 36.30
C ILE A 98 -17.33 19.30 36.69
N PHE A 99 -17.08 19.20 38.01
CA PHE A 99 -15.93 18.45 38.52
C PHE A 99 -16.03 16.97 38.19
N PHE A 100 -17.19 16.34 38.32
CA PHE A 100 -17.38 14.95 37.94
C PHE A 100 -17.17 14.76 36.45
N LYS A 101 -17.68 15.66 35.62
CA LYS A 101 -17.44 15.60 34.16
C LYS A 101 -15.97 15.73 33.81
N TRP A 102 -15.25 16.65 34.47
CA TRP A 102 -13.82 16.84 34.25
C TRP A 102 -13.01 15.63 34.74
N ILE A 103 -13.29 15.08 35.90
CA ILE A 103 -12.65 13.90 36.47
C ILE A 103 -12.83 12.70 35.51
N PHE A 104 -14.05 12.46 35.05
CA PHE A 104 -14.35 11.39 34.11
C PHE A 104 -13.60 11.58 32.78
N LYS A 105 -13.58 12.79 32.24
CA LYS A 105 -12.86 13.16 31.03
C LYS A 105 -11.34 12.93 31.18
N THR A 106 -10.78 13.34 32.32
CA THR A 106 -9.37 13.15 32.65
C THR A 106 -9.03 11.66 32.77
N PHE A 107 -9.87 10.89 33.45
CA PHE A 107 -9.69 9.44 33.57
C PHE A 107 -9.69 8.76 32.20
N ALA A 108 -10.66 9.07 31.34
CA ALA A 108 -10.73 8.56 29.99
C ALA A 108 -9.49 8.96 29.17
N ALA A 109 -9.03 10.20 29.30
CA ALA A 109 -7.84 10.71 28.62
C ALA A 109 -6.57 9.96 29.03
N VAL A 110 -6.38 9.74 30.34
CA VAL A 110 -5.25 8.95 30.87
C VAL A 110 -5.29 7.53 30.33
N LEU A 111 -6.46 6.87 30.34
CA LEU A 111 -6.61 5.51 29.79
C LEU A 111 -6.25 5.45 28.30
N ILE A 112 -6.65 6.42 27.51
CA ILE A 112 -6.35 6.44 26.08
C ILE A 112 -4.86 6.70 25.83
N VAL A 113 -4.24 7.65 26.53
CA VAL A 113 -2.83 7.98 26.36
C VAL A 113 -1.94 6.80 26.81
N THR A 114 -2.25 6.15 27.92
CA THR A 114 -1.48 5.00 28.42
C THR A 114 -1.65 3.75 27.55
N ASN A 115 -2.79 3.59 26.87
CA ASN A 115 -3.07 2.48 25.96
C ASN A 115 -2.94 2.86 24.46
N THR A 116 -2.31 3.98 24.17
CA THR A 116 -2.19 4.46 22.79
C THR A 116 -1.60 3.42 21.85
N TRP A 117 -0.57 2.69 22.28
CA TRP A 117 0.04 1.63 21.49
C TRP A 117 -0.97 0.57 21.04
N ASN A 118 -1.75 0.05 21.99
CA ASN A 118 -2.74 -0.99 21.69
C ASN A 118 -3.87 -0.47 20.79
N ILE A 119 -4.29 0.79 20.98
CA ILE A 119 -5.31 1.43 20.14
C ILE A 119 -4.81 1.56 18.71
N VAL A 120 -3.60 2.04 18.52
CA VAL A 120 -3.00 2.23 17.20
C VAL A 120 -2.79 0.87 16.50
N MET A 121 -2.28 -0.13 17.21
CA MET A 121 -2.14 -1.48 16.65
C MET A 121 -3.49 -2.08 16.27
N GLY A 122 -4.53 -1.88 17.09
CA GLY A 122 -5.89 -2.33 16.77
C GLY A 122 -6.44 -1.75 15.46
N VAL A 123 -6.09 -0.50 15.11
CA VAL A 123 -6.47 0.10 13.82
C VAL A 123 -5.77 -0.65 12.66
N PHE A 124 -4.50 -0.98 12.81
CA PHE A 124 -3.77 -1.73 11.77
C PHE A 124 -4.23 -3.19 11.67
N ASP A 125 -4.61 -3.83 12.77
CA ASP A 125 -5.16 -5.19 12.77
C ASP A 125 -6.48 -5.25 12.00
N VAL A 126 -7.37 -4.27 12.20
CA VAL A 126 -8.62 -4.16 11.42
C VAL A 126 -8.32 -3.92 9.94
N ALA A 127 -7.39 -3.02 9.64
CA ALA A 127 -7.00 -2.72 8.26
C ALA A 127 -6.40 -3.98 7.58
N GLN A 128 -5.56 -4.72 8.28
CA GLN A 128 -4.99 -5.99 7.80
C GLN A 128 -6.09 -7.03 7.49
N HIS A 129 -7.08 -7.16 8.37
CA HIS A 129 -8.19 -8.09 8.14
C HIS A 129 -8.93 -7.76 6.84
N VAL A 130 -9.21 -6.47 6.59
CA VAL A 130 -9.84 -6.00 5.34
C VAL A 130 -8.96 -6.31 4.12
N VAL A 131 -7.66 -6.07 4.22
CA VAL A 131 -6.70 -6.34 3.13
C VAL A 131 -6.65 -7.83 2.80
N ASN A 132 -6.59 -8.70 3.81
CA ASN A 132 -6.54 -10.15 3.61
C ASN A 132 -7.83 -10.69 2.99
N GLN A 133 -8.99 -10.15 3.36
CA GLN A 133 -10.26 -10.51 2.70
C GLN A 133 -10.28 -10.04 1.24
N ALA A 134 -9.83 -8.82 0.96
CA ALA A 134 -9.74 -8.31 -0.40
C ALA A 134 -8.75 -9.11 -1.25
N ALA A 135 -7.60 -9.49 -0.70
CA ALA A 135 -6.61 -10.34 -1.36
C ALA A 135 -7.21 -11.69 -1.75
N GLY A 136 -8.01 -12.31 -0.89
CA GLY A 136 -8.70 -13.57 -1.19
C GLY A 136 -9.65 -13.48 -2.38
N VAL A 137 -10.37 -12.37 -2.54
CA VAL A 137 -11.24 -12.13 -3.70
C VAL A 137 -10.40 -11.86 -4.96
N ILE A 138 -9.40 -10.99 -4.87
CA ILE A 138 -8.57 -10.58 -6.02
C ILE A 138 -7.77 -11.77 -6.56
N ILE A 139 -7.10 -12.55 -5.71
CA ILE A 139 -6.28 -13.69 -6.14
C ILE A 139 -7.14 -14.77 -6.80
N GLY A 140 -8.37 -15.00 -6.33
CA GLY A 140 -9.30 -15.96 -6.91
C GLY A 140 -9.69 -15.62 -8.35
N ASP A 141 -9.86 -14.32 -8.64
CA ASP A 141 -10.30 -13.83 -9.96
C ASP A 141 -9.15 -13.50 -10.91
N THR A 142 -7.91 -13.35 -10.40
CA THR A 142 -6.76 -12.88 -11.20
C THR A 142 -5.72 -13.95 -11.50
N ALA A 143 -5.92 -15.21 -11.10
CA ALA A 143 -5.02 -16.29 -11.45
C ALA A 143 -4.99 -16.51 -12.97
N MET A 144 -3.91 -16.06 -13.61
CA MET A 144 -3.74 -16.19 -15.07
C MET A 144 -3.38 -17.62 -15.45
N ASN A 145 -4.17 -18.24 -16.33
CA ASN A 145 -3.75 -19.42 -17.04
C ASN A 145 -2.99 -19.01 -18.33
N VAL A 146 -1.69 -18.84 -18.18
CA VAL A 146 -0.82 -18.28 -19.22
C VAL A 146 -0.44 -19.29 -20.30
N SER A 147 -0.52 -20.61 -20.01
CA SER A 147 0.00 -21.65 -20.90
C SER A 147 -0.69 -21.67 -22.27
N GLY A 148 -2.01 -21.63 -22.34
CA GLY A 148 -2.73 -21.64 -23.61
C GLY A 148 -2.50 -20.37 -24.45
N LEU A 149 -2.33 -19.22 -23.80
CA LEU A 149 -2.02 -17.96 -24.48
C LEU A 149 -0.61 -17.97 -25.08
N MET A 150 0.35 -18.60 -24.41
CA MET A 150 1.73 -18.69 -24.90
C MET A 150 1.84 -19.61 -26.13
N ASP A 151 1.11 -20.71 -26.14
CA ASP A 151 1.08 -21.62 -27.28
C ASP A 151 0.52 -20.92 -28.55
N ASP A 152 -0.53 -20.12 -28.42
CA ASP A 152 -1.11 -19.34 -29.52
C ASP A 152 -0.15 -18.25 -30.02
N ILE A 153 0.55 -17.56 -29.11
CA ILE A 153 1.55 -16.55 -29.45
C ILE A 153 2.73 -17.20 -30.19
N GLU A 154 3.25 -18.33 -29.70
CA GLU A 154 4.36 -19.04 -30.32
C GLU A 154 4.03 -19.47 -31.73
N ALA A 155 2.82 -20.03 -31.97
CA ALA A 155 2.36 -20.43 -33.30
C ALA A 155 2.33 -19.24 -34.26
N ARG A 156 1.82 -18.06 -33.83
CA ARG A 156 1.77 -16.84 -34.66
C ARG A 156 3.16 -16.27 -34.95
N LEU A 157 4.05 -16.28 -33.97
CA LEU A 157 5.43 -15.81 -34.14
C LEU A 157 6.21 -16.67 -35.15
N MET A 158 5.97 -17.98 -35.18
CA MET A 158 6.58 -18.89 -36.14
C MET A 158 6.18 -18.58 -37.59
N ASP A 159 5.05 -17.98 -37.85
CA ASP A 159 4.59 -17.58 -39.18
C ASP A 159 5.14 -16.21 -39.63
N MET A 160 5.79 -15.45 -38.76
CA MET A 160 6.30 -14.10 -39.07
C MET A 160 7.65 -14.11 -39.78
N GLU A 161 7.95 -13.03 -40.49
CA GLU A 161 9.29 -12.81 -41.10
C GLU A 161 10.32 -12.45 -40.03
N ILE A 162 11.59 -12.84 -40.24
CA ILE A 162 12.72 -12.65 -39.33
C ILE A 162 12.90 -11.17 -38.95
N GLY A 163 12.72 -10.24 -39.90
CA GLY A 163 12.83 -8.79 -39.65
C GLY A 163 11.83 -8.31 -38.65
N SER A 164 10.58 -8.74 -38.74
CA SER A 164 9.51 -8.44 -37.80
C SER A 164 9.73 -9.08 -36.43
N LEU A 165 10.22 -10.34 -36.41
CA LEU A 165 10.57 -11.06 -35.20
C LEU A 165 11.72 -10.39 -34.43
N PHE A 166 12.75 -9.90 -35.12
CA PHE A 166 13.83 -9.15 -34.48
C PHE A 166 13.32 -7.86 -33.83
N GLY A 167 12.41 -7.14 -34.51
CA GLY A 167 11.74 -5.97 -33.94
C GLY A 167 10.96 -6.31 -32.67
N LEU A 168 10.17 -7.40 -32.69
CA LEU A 168 9.41 -7.88 -31.54
C LEU A 168 10.32 -8.36 -30.40
N TRP A 169 11.40 -9.08 -30.71
CA TRP A 169 12.38 -9.49 -29.72
C TRP A 169 13.01 -8.28 -29.00
N PHE A 170 13.38 -7.25 -29.74
CA PHE A 170 13.89 -6.02 -29.13
C PHE A 170 12.84 -5.32 -28.27
N GLN A 171 11.60 -5.20 -28.76
CA GLN A 171 10.50 -4.63 -27.99
C GLN A 171 10.19 -5.44 -26.73
N SER A 172 10.17 -6.78 -26.81
CA SER A 172 9.92 -7.66 -25.66
C SER A 172 11.03 -7.56 -24.61
N SER A 173 12.28 -7.31 -25.02
CA SER A 173 13.39 -7.09 -24.09
C SER A 173 13.21 -5.84 -23.21
N LEU A 174 12.52 -4.80 -23.72
CA LEU A 174 12.18 -3.60 -22.92
C LEU A 174 11.19 -3.94 -21.80
N ILE A 175 10.35 -4.95 -21.97
CA ILE A 175 9.38 -5.37 -20.95
C ILE A 175 10.10 -5.81 -19.67
N GLY A 176 11.20 -6.55 -19.80
CA GLY A 176 12.00 -6.97 -18.63
C GLY A 176 12.51 -5.79 -17.82
N ILE A 177 12.96 -4.71 -18.47
CA ILE A 177 13.43 -3.49 -17.83
C ILE A 177 12.26 -2.80 -17.10
N ILE A 178 11.09 -2.75 -17.72
CA ILE A 178 9.89 -2.10 -17.15
C ILE A 178 9.34 -2.91 -15.97
N ALA A 179 9.32 -4.24 -16.08
CA ALA A 179 8.94 -5.12 -14.98
C ALA A 179 9.89 -4.96 -13.78
N TRP A 180 11.21 -4.83 -14.02
CA TRP A 180 12.17 -4.53 -12.97
C TRP A 180 11.92 -3.16 -12.32
N ALA A 181 11.63 -2.12 -13.10
CA ALA A 181 11.27 -0.80 -12.59
C ALA A 181 9.98 -0.85 -11.75
N LEU A 182 8.96 -1.63 -12.18
CA LEU A 182 7.74 -1.85 -11.40
C LEU A 182 8.04 -2.52 -10.06
N SER A 183 8.90 -3.54 -10.02
CA SER A 183 9.31 -4.19 -8.77
C SER A 183 9.95 -3.21 -7.79
N ILE A 184 10.79 -2.29 -8.28
CA ILE A 184 11.38 -1.23 -7.46
C ILE A 184 10.29 -0.27 -6.95
N CYS A 185 9.34 0.14 -7.79
CA CYS A 185 8.22 0.99 -7.37
C CYS A 185 7.41 0.34 -6.25
N ILE A 186 7.05 -0.94 -6.41
CA ILE A 186 6.32 -1.70 -5.40
C ILE A 186 7.11 -1.78 -4.09
N PHE A 187 8.40 -2.10 -4.17
CA PHE A 187 9.28 -2.14 -3.01
C PHE A 187 9.30 -0.79 -2.27
N ILE A 188 9.51 0.32 -2.97
CA ILE A 188 9.55 1.66 -2.36
C ILE A 188 8.22 1.99 -1.67
N ILE A 189 7.09 1.66 -2.30
CA ILE A 189 5.76 1.99 -1.78
C ILE A 189 5.43 1.13 -0.55
N THR A 190 5.68 -0.17 -0.60
CA THR A 190 5.35 -1.10 0.49
C THR A 190 6.24 -0.88 1.70
N TYR A 191 7.56 -0.78 1.50
CA TYR A 191 8.51 -0.50 2.59
C TYR A 191 8.39 0.92 3.12
N GLY A 192 8.21 1.91 2.23
CA GLY A 192 7.99 3.30 2.61
C GLY A 192 6.76 3.46 3.49
N ARG A 193 5.65 2.77 3.15
CA ARG A 193 4.45 2.73 3.97
C ARG A 193 4.72 2.16 5.37
N MET A 194 5.46 1.05 5.48
CA MET A 194 5.77 0.46 6.79
C MET A 194 6.63 1.37 7.65
N ILE A 195 7.60 2.06 7.05
CA ILE A 195 8.39 3.08 7.75
C ILE A 195 7.50 4.24 8.21
N GLU A 196 6.59 4.74 7.37
CA GLU A 196 5.64 5.80 7.72
C GLU A 196 4.73 5.37 8.90
N ILE A 197 4.25 4.11 8.90
CA ILE A 197 3.49 3.53 10.00
C ILE A 197 4.29 3.58 11.31
N TYR A 198 5.53 3.12 11.30
CA TYR A 198 6.37 3.13 12.50
C TYR A 198 6.68 4.54 12.99
N MET A 199 6.96 5.48 12.09
CA MET A 199 7.20 6.89 12.46
C MET A 199 5.97 7.50 13.14
N ILE A 200 4.79 7.37 12.53
CA ILE A 200 3.55 7.92 13.08
C ILE A 200 3.18 7.23 14.39
N THR A 201 3.35 5.92 14.49
CA THR A 201 3.04 5.16 15.70
C THR A 201 3.98 5.52 16.86
N SER A 202 5.24 5.81 16.58
CA SER A 202 6.21 6.16 17.63
C SER A 202 5.80 7.41 18.41
N VAL A 203 5.21 8.41 17.75
CA VAL A 203 4.80 9.70 18.34
C VAL A 203 3.33 9.76 18.74
N ALA A 204 2.59 8.69 18.55
CA ALA A 204 1.14 8.60 18.76
C ALA A 204 0.63 9.14 20.11
N PRO A 205 1.31 8.94 21.27
CA PRO A 205 0.83 9.43 22.54
C PRO A 205 0.63 10.95 22.61
N ILE A 206 1.45 11.72 21.87
CA ILE A 206 1.39 13.19 21.89
C ILE A 206 0.08 13.73 21.30
N PRO A 207 -0.29 13.44 20.03
CA PRO A 207 -1.57 13.90 19.49
C PRO A 207 -2.77 13.28 20.23
N MET A 208 -2.66 12.07 20.76
CA MET A 208 -3.72 11.49 21.58
C MET A 208 -3.96 12.27 22.87
N ALA A 209 -2.91 12.79 23.50
CA ALA A 209 -3.03 13.63 24.69
C ALA A 209 -3.79 14.95 24.43
N THR A 210 -3.70 15.51 23.21
CA THR A 210 -4.38 16.76 22.88
C THR A 210 -5.86 16.58 22.53
N MET A 211 -6.31 15.35 22.23
CA MET A 211 -7.65 15.07 21.71
C MET A 211 -8.80 15.52 22.63
N PHE A 212 -8.51 15.64 23.92
CA PHE A 212 -9.51 15.93 24.95
C PHE A 212 -9.73 17.42 25.21
N ASN A 213 -9.03 18.32 24.52
CA ASN A 213 -9.23 19.77 24.63
C ASN A 213 -10.02 20.30 23.43
N ARG A 214 -10.86 21.32 23.63
CA ARG A 214 -11.66 21.95 22.57
C ARG A 214 -10.83 22.61 21.50
N GLU A 215 -9.76 23.29 21.88
CA GLU A 215 -8.93 24.07 20.97
C GLU A 215 -7.87 23.18 20.26
N TRP A 216 -7.25 22.26 21.00
CA TRP A 216 -6.15 21.43 20.53
C TRP A 216 -6.59 20.03 20.06
N GLY A 217 -7.84 19.66 20.31
CA GLY A 217 -8.39 18.35 19.98
C GLY A 217 -8.37 18.02 18.50
N GLN A 218 -8.32 19.04 17.64
CA GLN A 218 -8.21 18.87 16.20
C GLN A 218 -6.92 18.15 15.79
N MET A 219 -5.81 18.38 16.53
CA MET A 219 -4.55 17.68 16.30
C MET A 219 -4.70 16.16 16.49
N GLY A 220 -5.32 15.73 17.59
CA GLY A 220 -5.57 14.32 17.85
C GLY A 220 -6.55 13.69 16.85
N GLN A 221 -7.59 14.41 16.46
CA GLN A 221 -8.54 13.95 15.44
C GLN A 221 -7.88 13.79 14.06
N ASN A 222 -7.07 14.75 13.63
CA ASN A 222 -6.33 14.66 12.36
C ASN A 222 -5.31 13.51 12.39
N TYR A 223 -4.68 13.28 13.53
CA TYR A 223 -3.81 12.14 13.72
C TYR A 223 -4.55 10.81 13.51
N LEU A 224 -5.71 10.62 14.13
CA LEU A 224 -6.54 9.42 13.93
C LEU A 224 -6.96 9.25 12.47
N ARG A 225 -7.37 10.33 11.80
CA ARG A 225 -7.69 10.29 10.36
C ARG A 225 -6.50 9.86 9.52
N SER A 226 -5.31 10.37 9.82
CA SER A 226 -4.07 9.97 9.15
C SER A 226 -3.72 8.50 9.41
N LEU A 227 -3.96 8.02 10.64
CA LEU A 227 -3.76 6.61 11.00
C LEU A 227 -4.68 5.69 10.21
N PHE A 228 -5.98 6.03 10.13
CA PHE A 228 -6.95 5.28 9.31
C PHE A 228 -6.58 5.34 7.82
N ALA A 229 -6.16 6.49 7.32
CA ALA A 229 -5.72 6.63 5.94
C ALA A 229 -4.55 5.70 5.61
N LEU A 230 -3.54 5.62 6.48
CA LEU A 230 -2.41 4.70 6.32
C LEU A 230 -2.83 3.22 6.40
N GLY A 231 -3.71 2.88 7.32
CA GLY A 231 -4.28 1.53 7.37
C GLY A 231 -4.98 1.17 6.07
N PHE A 232 -5.84 2.05 5.58
CA PHE A 232 -6.66 1.83 4.38
C PHE A 232 -5.88 1.93 3.07
N GLN A 233 -4.73 2.59 3.06
CA GLN A 233 -3.83 2.65 1.91
C GLN A 233 -3.45 1.24 1.42
N ALA A 234 -3.28 0.29 2.34
CA ALA A 234 -3.02 -1.10 2.02
C ALA A 234 -4.10 -1.72 1.13
N PHE A 235 -5.36 -1.50 1.47
CA PHE A 235 -6.50 -1.94 0.68
C PHE A 235 -6.49 -1.30 -0.72
N LEU A 236 -6.22 0.00 -0.82
CA LEU A 236 -6.14 0.68 -2.12
C LEU A 236 -5.02 0.14 -3.00
N ILE A 237 -3.86 -0.18 -2.41
CA ILE A 237 -2.75 -0.83 -3.13
C ILE A 237 -3.22 -2.17 -3.71
N MET A 238 -3.89 -3.01 -2.90
CA MET A 238 -4.43 -4.28 -3.37
C MET A 238 -5.44 -4.12 -4.51
N VAL A 239 -6.34 -3.15 -4.41
CA VAL A 239 -7.31 -2.84 -5.48
C VAL A 239 -6.59 -2.41 -6.76
N CYS A 240 -5.58 -1.54 -6.67
CA CYS A 240 -4.81 -1.11 -7.85
C CYS A 240 -4.13 -2.29 -8.54
N VAL A 241 -3.51 -3.19 -7.77
CA VAL A 241 -2.84 -4.39 -8.30
C VAL A 241 -3.85 -5.35 -8.91
N GLY A 242 -5.01 -5.54 -8.28
CA GLY A 242 -6.09 -6.37 -8.82
C GLY A 242 -6.63 -5.83 -10.15
N ILE A 243 -6.90 -4.52 -10.23
CA ILE A 243 -7.33 -3.87 -11.50
C ILE A 243 -6.28 -4.08 -12.58
N TYR A 244 -5.00 -3.88 -12.27
CA TYR A 244 -3.91 -4.09 -13.20
C TYR A 244 -3.88 -5.53 -13.73
N ALA A 245 -3.98 -6.52 -12.86
CA ALA A 245 -4.00 -7.93 -13.25
C ALA A 245 -5.15 -8.22 -14.24
N VAL A 246 -6.36 -7.72 -13.97
CA VAL A 246 -7.51 -7.88 -14.87
C VAL A 246 -7.29 -7.15 -16.21
N LEU A 247 -6.70 -5.94 -16.20
CA LEU A 247 -6.40 -5.20 -17.43
C LEU A 247 -5.41 -5.95 -18.31
N VAL A 248 -4.39 -6.56 -17.72
CA VAL A 248 -3.39 -7.35 -18.45
C VAL A 248 -4.01 -8.64 -19.00
N GLN A 249 -4.87 -9.32 -18.25
CA GLN A 249 -5.60 -10.52 -18.73
C GLN A 249 -6.47 -10.25 -19.95
N ASN A 250 -7.05 -9.06 -20.03
CA ASN A 250 -7.94 -8.66 -21.14
C ASN A 250 -7.18 -8.14 -22.37
N ILE A 251 -5.86 -8.20 -22.39
CA ILE A 251 -5.08 -7.87 -23.58
C ILE A 251 -5.31 -8.99 -24.61
N SER A 252 -6.06 -8.67 -25.68
CA SER A 252 -6.25 -9.58 -26.81
C SER A 252 -5.03 -9.55 -27.71
N VAL A 253 -4.46 -10.71 -27.99
CA VAL A 253 -3.35 -10.87 -28.96
C VAL A 253 -3.87 -10.98 -30.39
N ASP A 254 -5.21 -10.85 -30.59
CA ASP A 254 -5.87 -11.11 -31.87
C ASP A 254 -5.50 -10.13 -32.99
N SER A 255 -5.08 -8.91 -32.67
CA SER A 255 -4.83 -7.89 -33.67
C SER A 255 -3.36 -7.73 -34.07
N ASP A 256 -2.45 -7.67 -33.11
CA ASP A 256 -1.01 -7.51 -33.34
C ASP A 256 -0.24 -7.70 -32.03
N VAL A 257 0.76 -8.59 -32.03
CA VAL A 257 1.61 -8.86 -30.87
C VAL A 257 2.34 -7.59 -30.40
N SER A 258 2.76 -6.73 -31.34
CA SER A 258 3.43 -5.46 -30.98
C SER A 258 2.50 -4.52 -30.21
N THR A 259 1.25 -4.39 -30.64
CA THR A 259 0.25 -3.55 -29.96
C THR A 259 -0.06 -4.10 -28.57
N ALA A 260 -0.18 -5.42 -28.40
CA ALA A 260 -0.38 -6.05 -27.11
C ALA A 260 0.78 -5.76 -26.16
N LEU A 261 2.04 -5.84 -26.63
CA LEU A 261 3.23 -5.49 -25.85
C LEU A 261 3.21 -4.02 -25.36
N TRP A 262 2.95 -3.09 -26.25
CA TRP A 262 2.89 -1.65 -25.86
C TRP A 262 1.74 -1.34 -24.92
N THR A 263 0.61 -2.02 -25.05
CA THR A 263 -0.52 -1.90 -24.12
C THR A 263 -0.15 -2.40 -22.73
N CYS A 264 0.54 -3.54 -22.64
CA CYS A 264 1.02 -4.09 -21.38
C CYS A 264 2.01 -3.13 -20.69
N ILE A 265 2.95 -2.56 -21.46
CA ILE A 265 3.88 -1.53 -20.96
C ILE A 265 3.10 -0.33 -20.41
N GLY A 266 2.11 0.15 -21.16
CA GLY A 266 1.27 1.27 -20.75
C GLY A 266 0.53 1.01 -19.43
N TYR A 267 -0.05 -0.17 -19.26
CA TYR A 267 -0.72 -0.56 -18.01
C TYR A 267 0.27 -0.68 -16.85
N THR A 268 1.48 -1.18 -17.09
CA THR A 268 2.52 -1.27 -16.07
C THR A 268 2.95 0.10 -15.57
N VAL A 269 3.16 1.05 -16.47
CA VAL A 269 3.47 2.45 -16.13
C VAL A 269 2.30 3.10 -15.37
N LEU A 270 1.07 2.85 -15.83
CA LEU A 270 -0.14 3.35 -15.16
C LEU A 270 -0.23 2.81 -13.72
N LEU A 271 0.06 1.52 -13.51
CA LEU A 271 0.09 0.93 -12.17
C LEU A 271 1.10 1.64 -11.27
N CYS A 272 2.33 1.88 -11.72
CA CYS A 272 3.32 2.63 -10.94
C CYS A 272 2.77 3.99 -10.48
N PHE A 273 2.17 4.76 -11.39
CA PHE A 273 1.61 6.07 -11.05
C PHE A 273 0.43 5.96 -10.08
N THR A 274 -0.45 4.99 -10.24
CA THR A 274 -1.60 4.81 -9.34
C THR A 274 -1.16 4.37 -7.95
N LEU A 275 -0.14 3.52 -7.85
CA LEU A 275 0.43 3.10 -6.57
C LEU A 275 1.04 4.28 -5.81
N PHE A 276 1.80 5.16 -6.47
CA PHE A 276 2.32 6.38 -5.84
C PHE A 276 1.21 7.32 -5.34
N LYS A 277 0.08 7.38 -6.06
CA LYS A 277 -1.08 8.19 -5.66
C LYS A 277 -1.91 7.55 -4.55
N SER A 278 -1.75 6.28 -4.24
CA SER A 278 -2.57 5.55 -3.27
C SER A 278 -2.60 6.22 -1.88
N SER A 279 -1.46 6.76 -1.42
CA SER A 279 -1.36 7.49 -0.15
C SER A 279 -2.19 8.79 -0.17
N SER A 280 -2.09 9.55 -1.25
CA SER A 280 -2.86 10.80 -1.40
C SER A 280 -4.36 10.53 -1.48
N VAL A 281 -4.77 9.48 -2.19
CA VAL A 281 -6.18 9.06 -2.28
C VAL A 281 -6.70 8.63 -0.91
N ALA A 282 -5.94 7.81 -0.18
CA ALA A 282 -6.30 7.40 1.18
C ALA A 282 -6.49 8.61 2.10
N LYS A 283 -5.52 9.54 2.12
CA LYS A 283 -5.60 10.78 2.92
C LYS A 283 -6.81 11.62 2.54
N SER A 284 -7.15 11.73 1.26
CA SER A 284 -8.33 12.45 0.78
C SER A 284 -9.64 11.83 1.25
N ILE A 285 -9.75 10.49 1.21
CA ILE A 285 -10.96 9.75 1.66
C ILE A 285 -11.23 10.03 3.15
N PHE A 286 -10.19 10.04 3.98
CA PHE A 286 -10.31 10.26 5.43
C PHE A 286 -10.22 11.73 5.84
N ASN A 287 -10.12 12.66 4.87
CA ASN A 287 -9.91 14.09 5.13
C ASN A 287 -8.73 14.32 6.10
N ALA A 288 -7.64 13.60 5.87
CA ALA A 288 -6.40 13.69 6.63
C ALA A 288 -5.46 14.69 5.96
N HIS A 289 -5.12 15.75 6.66
CA HIS A 289 -4.26 16.83 6.19
C HIS A 289 -2.96 16.88 6.98
#